data_6f30e8b780baf2fbe40c611da279a19a
#
_entry.id   6f30e8b780baf2fbe40c611da279a19a
#
_cell.length_a   1.000
_cell.length_b   1.000
_cell.length_c   1.000
_cell.angle_alpha   90.00
_cell.angle_beta   90.00
_cell.angle_gamma   90.00
#
_symmetry.space_group_name_H-M   'P 1'
#
loop_
_entity.id
_entity.type
_entity.pdbx_description
1 polymer ?
#
loop_
_entity_poly.entity_id
_entity_poly.type
_entity_poly.pdbx_seq_one_letter_code
_entity_poly.pdbx_strand_id
1 'polypeptide(L)'
;QYYLLMDAYGNVGFSTTLEKPHRMERAELYKWLVEELTAIEPDLAEPRVKTGSDADYGRVDKAACWMLLSRLYLNAEVYSGKAEWQKAKDYAKKVMDSPYDINTTSVGRWSAYQLVFMGDNDRSAAAKEILFPIVNISGKTASYGNSLFLIAACFDPSMHANPNDPTGSNGL
;
A
#
# COMPACT_ATOMS: atom_id res chain seq x y z
N GLN A 1 -8.54 0.45 4.24
CA GLN A 1 -9.18 -0.87 4.40
C GLN A 1 -10.46 -0.97 3.56
N TYR A 2 -11.43 -0.06 3.69
CA TYR A 2 -12.71 -0.10 2.96
C TYR A 2 -12.54 -0.09 1.44
N TYR A 3 -11.54 0.61 0.89
CA TYR A 3 -11.20 0.52 -0.53
C TYR A 3 -10.91 -0.93 -0.96
N LEU A 4 -10.04 -1.63 -0.22
CA LEU A 4 -9.68 -3.02 -0.53
C LEU A 4 -10.88 -3.98 -0.38
N LEU A 5 -11.71 -3.77 0.64
CA LEU A 5 -12.92 -4.57 0.84
C LEU A 5 -13.91 -4.34 -0.29
N MET A 6 -14.13 -3.09 -0.70
CA MET A 6 -15.01 -2.74 -1.82
C MET A 6 -14.51 -3.34 -3.15
N ASP A 7 -13.22 -3.25 -3.41
CA ASP A 7 -12.61 -3.77 -4.63
C ASP A 7 -12.74 -5.29 -4.73
N ALA A 8 -12.49 -6.01 -3.61
CA ALA A 8 -12.52 -7.47 -3.57
C ALA A 8 -13.93 -8.06 -3.49
N TYR A 9 -14.83 -7.44 -2.73
CA TYR A 9 -16.12 -8.04 -2.37
C TYR A 9 -17.35 -7.24 -2.85
N GLY A 10 -17.16 -6.04 -3.35
CA GLY A 10 -18.26 -5.18 -3.78
C GLY A 10 -19.03 -4.57 -2.60
N ASN A 11 -20.14 -5.17 -2.24
CA ASN A 11 -20.96 -4.74 -1.10
C ASN A 11 -20.39 -5.30 0.20
N VAL A 12 -20.20 -4.46 1.21
CA VAL A 12 -19.50 -4.83 2.46
C VAL A 12 -20.25 -4.40 3.71
N GLY A 13 -19.89 -4.98 4.84
CA GLY A 13 -20.27 -4.46 6.14
C GLY A 13 -19.53 -3.16 6.42
N PHE A 14 -20.26 -2.08 6.70
CA PHE A 14 -19.72 -0.75 6.95
C PHE A 14 -20.09 -0.25 8.34
N SER A 15 -19.11 0.27 9.05
CA SER A 15 -19.27 1.02 10.30
C SER A 15 -18.04 1.88 10.54
N THR A 16 -18.25 3.11 11.00
CA THR A 16 -17.19 4.02 11.48
C THR A 16 -17.15 4.09 13.02
N THR A 17 -18.00 3.30 13.67
CA THR A 17 -18.14 3.22 15.13
C THR A 17 -17.99 1.76 15.58
N LEU A 18 -18.09 1.53 16.91
CA LEU A 18 -18.12 0.17 17.49
C LEU A 18 -19.48 -0.51 17.38
N GLU A 19 -20.45 0.10 16.72
CA GLU A 19 -21.77 -0.46 16.51
C GLU A 19 -21.75 -1.58 15.48
N LYS A 20 -22.83 -2.38 15.46
CA LYS A 20 -22.99 -3.45 14.48
C LYS A 20 -22.94 -2.89 13.07
N PRO A 21 -22.05 -3.40 12.19
CA PRO A 21 -21.99 -2.95 10.81
C PRO A 21 -23.30 -3.17 10.07
N HIS A 22 -23.68 -2.22 9.23
CA HIS A 22 -24.75 -2.39 8.25
C HIS A 22 -24.17 -2.68 6.87
N ARG A 23 -24.93 -3.33 6.01
CA ARG A 23 -24.53 -3.55 4.61
C ARG A 23 -24.57 -2.23 3.86
N MET A 24 -23.45 -1.89 3.19
CA MET A 24 -23.34 -0.75 2.31
C MET A 24 -23.13 -1.24 0.87
N GLU A 25 -23.86 -0.67 -0.07
CA GLU A 25 -23.73 -0.98 -1.50
C GLU A 25 -22.45 -0.37 -2.06
N ARG A 26 -21.84 -1.06 -3.04
CA ARG A 26 -20.53 -0.66 -3.61
C ARG A 26 -20.52 0.77 -4.13
N ALA A 27 -21.56 1.21 -4.81
CA ALA A 27 -21.65 2.56 -5.34
C ALA A 27 -21.73 3.63 -4.24
N GLU A 28 -22.42 3.33 -3.15
CA GLU A 28 -22.52 4.21 -1.98
C GLU A 28 -21.17 4.29 -1.26
N LEU A 29 -20.49 3.14 -1.07
CA LEU A 29 -19.18 3.10 -0.45
C LEU A 29 -18.12 3.81 -1.30
N TYR A 30 -18.16 3.67 -2.63
CA TYR A 30 -17.30 4.43 -3.53
C TYR A 30 -17.48 5.94 -3.33
N LYS A 31 -18.73 6.42 -3.31
CA LYS A 31 -19.02 7.84 -3.09
C LYS A 31 -18.47 8.31 -1.75
N TRP A 32 -18.75 7.57 -0.68
CA TRP A 32 -18.26 7.88 0.67
C TRP A 32 -16.72 7.94 0.72
N LEU A 33 -16.02 6.97 0.11
CA LEU A 33 -14.55 6.96 0.06
C LEU A 33 -13.98 8.19 -0.64
N VAL A 34 -14.60 8.60 -1.76
CA VAL A 34 -14.18 9.80 -2.50
C VAL A 34 -14.40 11.06 -1.65
N GLU A 35 -15.57 11.17 -1.02
CA GLU A 35 -15.91 12.32 -0.17
C GLU A 35 -14.95 12.44 1.02
N GLU A 36 -14.69 11.35 1.75
CA GLU A 36 -13.76 11.32 2.89
C GLU A 36 -12.33 11.69 2.47
N LEU A 37 -11.81 11.06 1.41
CA LEU A 37 -10.45 11.34 0.95
C LEU A 37 -10.29 12.78 0.47
N THR A 38 -11.30 13.33 -0.21
CA THR A 38 -11.27 14.72 -0.67
C THR A 38 -11.36 15.68 0.52
N ALA A 39 -12.13 15.34 1.54
CA ALA A 39 -12.29 16.17 2.74
C ALA A 39 -10.99 16.25 3.56
N ILE A 40 -10.25 15.13 3.69
CA ILE A 40 -9.00 15.11 4.47
C ILE A 40 -7.78 15.57 3.67
N GLU A 41 -7.84 15.62 2.33
CA GLU A 41 -6.69 16.00 1.47
C GLU A 41 -6.01 17.31 1.94
N PRO A 42 -6.73 18.41 2.25
CA PRO A 42 -6.10 19.67 2.67
C PRO A 42 -5.30 19.57 3.97
N ASP A 43 -5.71 18.68 4.88
CA ASP A 43 -5.11 18.54 6.20
C ASP A 43 -3.89 17.60 6.22
N LEU A 44 -3.65 16.88 5.13
CA LEU A 44 -2.50 15.98 4.99
C LEU A 44 -1.21 16.78 4.75
N ALA A 45 -0.10 16.21 5.25
CA ALA A 45 1.24 16.76 4.99
C ALA A 45 1.56 16.82 3.49
N GLU A 46 2.36 17.80 3.09
CA GLU A 46 2.86 17.87 1.72
C GLU A 46 3.72 16.65 1.38
N PRO A 47 3.70 16.19 0.11
CA PRO A 47 4.44 15.03 -0.33
C PRO A 47 5.95 15.19 -0.12
N ARG A 48 6.55 14.21 0.50
CA ARG A 48 7.99 14.17 0.73
C ARG A 48 8.47 12.71 0.80
N VAL A 49 9.55 12.40 0.10
CA VAL A 49 10.21 11.10 0.26
C VAL A 49 10.68 10.95 1.71
N LYS A 50 10.30 9.86 2.34
CA LYS A 50 10.64 9.51 3.71
C LYS A 50 11.48 8.25 3.76
N THR A 51 12.35 8.18 4.75
CA THR A 51 13.17 7.02 5.03
C THR A 51 12.83 6.44 6.40
N GLY A 52 13.27 5.25 6.71
CA GLY A 52 13.08 4.64 8.02
C GLY A 52 13.71 5.41 9.19
N SER A 53 14.52 6.43 8.89
CA SER A 53 15.11 7.33 9.89
C SER A 53 14.23 8.53 10.24
N ASP A 54 13.21 8.82 9.44
CA ASP A 54 12.29 9.94 9.67
C ASP A 54 11.29 9.60 10.76
N ALA A 55 11.03 10.54 11.66
CA ALA A 55 10.10 10.34 12.78
C ALA A 55 8.64 10.12 12.32
N ASP A 56 8.30 10.59 11.13
CA ASP A 56 6.99 10.44 10.51
C ASP A 56 6.96 9.36 9.41
N TYR A 57 7.96 8.47 9.35
CA TYR A 57 7.94 7.32 8.47
C TYR A 57 6.72 6.43 8.76
N GLY A 58 6.02 6.04 7.71
CA GLY A 58 4.75 5.32 7.84
C GLY A 58 3.49 6.18 8.00
N ARG A 59 3.63 7.50 8.11
CA ARG A 59 2.47 8.42 8.06
C ARG A 59 2.14 8.76 6.61
N VAL A 60 0.85 8.75 6.31
CA VAL A 60 0.32 9.16 5.00
C VAL A 60 0.58 10.64 4.74
N ASP A 61 0.75 11.00 3.47
CA ASP A 61 0.78 12.36 2.97
C ASP A 61 -0.18 12.52 1.79
N LYS A 62 -0.20 13.70 1.18
CA LYS A 62 -1.08 13.98 0.04
C LYS A 62 -0.85 13.06 -1.15
N ALA A 63 0.40 12.62 -1.41
CA ALA A 63 0.67 11.73 -2.55
C ALA A 63 0.00 10.36 -2.39
N ALA A 64 0.00 9.80 -1.18
CA ALA A 64 -0.72 8.55 -0.90
C ALA A 64 -2.24 8.72 -1.07
N CYS A 65 -2.79 9.85 -0.63
CA CYS A 65 -4.21 10.19 -0.85
C CYS A 65 -4.52 10.33 -2.35
N TRP A 66 -3.72 11.08 -3.10
CA TRP A 66 -3.89 11.25 -4.54
C TRP A 66 -3.81 9.94 -5.31
N MET A 67 -2.87 9.07 -4.96
CA MET A 67 -2.77 7.74 -5.57
C MET A 67 -4.04 6.92 -5.33
N LEU A 68 -4.59 6.95 -4.11
CA LEU A 68 -5.82 6.24 -3.80
C LEU A 68 -7.03 6.82 -4.53
N LEU A 69 -7.15 8.16 -4.61
CA LEU A 69 -8.19 8.82 -5.40
C LEU A 69 -8.05 8.52 -6.90
N SER A 70 -6.83 8.52 -7.44
CA SER A 70 -6.60 8.13 -8.83
C SER A 70 -7.09 6.71 -9.12
N ARG A 71 -6.82 5.74 -8.24
CA ARG A 71 -7.29 4.35 -8.38
C ARG A 71 -8.81 4.24 -8.27
N LEU A 72 -9.43 4.97 -7.35
CA LEU A 72 -10.89 5.02 -7.21
C LEU A 72 -11.54 5.55 -8.49
N TYR A 73 -11.05 6.67 -9.01
CA TYR A 73 -11.60 7.26 -10.24
C TYR A 73 -11.33 6.44 -11.49
N LEU A 74 -10.19 5.74 -11.57
CA LEU A 74 -9.88 4.85 -12.69
C LEU A 74 -10.91 3.72 -12.82
N ASN A 75 -11.36 3.18 -11.68
CA ASN A 75 -12.32 2.10 -11.61
C ASN A 75 -13.76 2.57 -11.31
N ALA A 76 -14.04 3.88 -11.39
CA ALA A 76 -15.32 4.47 -11.04
C ALA A 76 -16.50 3.84 -11.80
N GLU A 77 -16.30 3.52 -13.09
CA GLU A 77 -17.34 2.89 -13.91
C GLU A 77 -17.75 1.52 -13.36
N VAL A 78 -16.78 0.73 -12.88
CA VAL A 78 -17.04 -0.58 -12.25
C VAL A 78 -17.76 -0.42 -10.91
N TYR A 79 -17.41 0.61 -10.14
CA TYR A 79 -17.97 0.80 -8.79
C TYR A 79 -19.34 1.48 -8.80
N SER A 80 -19.53 2.48 -9.67
CA SER A 80 -20.70 3.36 -9.66
C SER A 80 -21.54 3.35 -10.95
N GLY A 81 -21.05 2.67 -12.00
CA GLY A 81 -21.66 2.69 -13.34
C GLY A 81 -21.32 3.95 -14.15
N LYS A 82 -20.46 4.85 -13.62
CA LYS A 82 -20.09 6.10 -14.30
C LYS A 82 -18.57 6.24 -14.36
N ALA A 83 -18.03 6.38 -15.58
CA ALA A 83 -16.60 6.61 -15.81
C ALA A 83 -16.16 8.01 -15.35
N GLU A 84 -15.00 8.09 -14.69
CA GLU A 84 -14.40 9.35 -14.23
C GLU A 84 -12.89 9.42 -14.57
N TRP A 85 -12.50 8.94 -15.74
CA TRP A 85 -11.10 8.79 -16.16
C TRP A 85 -10.30 10.10 -16.18
N GLN A 86 -10.94 11.24 -16.46
CA GLN A 86 -10.25 12.52 -16.41
C GLN A 86 -9.77 12.84 -14.99
N LYS A 87 -10.60 12.60 -13.98
CA LYS A 87 -10.20 12.77 -12.57
C LYS A 87 -9.08 11.82 -12.18
N ALA A 88 -9.15 10.56 -12.65
CA ALA A 88 -8.08 9.59 -12.43
C ALA A 88 -6.73 10.10 -12.96
N LYS A 89 -6.72 10.62 -14.19
CA LYS A 89 -5.55 11.24 -14.82
C LYS A 89 -5.03 12.46 -14.04
N ASP A 90 -5.93 13.33 -13.59
CA ASP A 90 -5.55 14.55 -12.88
C ASP A 90 -4.90 14.23 -11.53
N TYR A 91 -5.43 13.26 -10.77
CA TYR A 91 -4.82 12.80 -9.54
C TYR A 91 -3.53 12.01 -9.75
N ALA A 92 -3.44 11.18 -10.79
CA ALA A 92 -2.18 10.52 -11.16
C ALA A 92 -1.10 11.55 -11.48
N LYS A 93 -1.46 12.64 -12.20
CA LYS A 93 -0.52 13.71 -12.50
C LYS A 93 0.00 14.41 -11.25
N LYS A 94 -0.84 14.67 -10.24
CA LYS A 94 -0.39 15.23 -8.95
C LYS A 94 0.69 14.35 -8.30
N VAL A 95 0.56 13.01 -8.38
CA VAL A 95 1.57 12.08 -7.86
C VAL A 95 2.86 12.17 -8.68
N MET A 96 2.77 12.19 -10.00
CA MET A 96 3.92 12.31 -10.90
C MET A 96 4.68 13.64 -10.75
N ASP A 97 3.97 14.71 -10.40
CA ASP A 97 4.56 16.04 -10.17
C ASP A 97 5.13 16.18 -8.73
N SER A 98 4.98 15.17 -7.87
CA SER A 98 5.47 15.15 -6.49
C SER A 98 6.95 14.71 -6.42
N PRO A 99 7.60 14.79 -5.25
CA PRO A 99 8.97 14.28 -5.08
C PRO A 99 9.15 12.76 -5.20
N TYR A 100 8.06 11.99 -5.21
CA TYR A 100 8.12 10.54 -5.43
C TYR A 100 8.40 10.23 -6.89
N ASP A 101 9.18 9.17 -7.14
CA ASP A 101 9.59 8.78 -8.49
C ASP A 101 9.96 7.30 -8.54
N ILE A 102 9.99 6.72 -9.73
CA ILE A 102 10.43 5.34 -9.94
C ILE A 102 11.95 5.24 -9.67
N ASN A 103 12.35 4.21 -8.92
CA ASN A 103 13.76 3.96 -8.68
C ASN A 103 14.45 3.40 -9.93
N THR A 104 15.44 4.12 -10.42
CA THR A 104 16.27 3.72 -11.56
C THR A 104 17.72 3.41 -11.16
N THR A 105 18.05 3.53 -9.87
CA THR A 105 19.39 3.36 -9.35
C THR A 105 19.63 1.93 -8.87
N SER A 106 20.56 1.23 -9.50
CA SER A 106 21.05 -0.08 -9.09
C SER A 106 22.21 0.03 -8.10
N VAL A 107 22.40 -0.97 -7.22
CA VAL A 107 23.50 -1.02 -6.26
C VAL A 107 24.21 -2.38 -6.34
N GLY A 108 25.47 -2.38 -6.72
CA GLY A 108 26.25 -3.60 -6.91
C GLY A 108 25.59 -4.52 -7.92
N ARG A 109 25.30 -5.76 -7.52
CA ARG A 109 24.61 -6.77 -8.36
C ARG A 109 23.07 -6.65 -8.38
N TRP A 110 22.52 -5.74 -7.57
CA TRP A 110 21.08 -5.64 -7.38
C TRP A 110 20.51 -4.56 -8.30
N SER A 111 19.52 -4.93 -9.09
CA SER A 111 18.84 -3.99 -9.96
C SER A 111 17.99 -3.00 -9.15
N ALA A 112 17.69 -1.85 -9.74
CA ALA A 112 16.82 -0.84 -9.14
C ALA A 112 15.46 -1.44 -8.69
N TYR A 113 14.89 -2.32 -9.49
CA TYR A 113 13.64 -3.02 -9.18
C TYR A 113 13.76 -3.94 -7.96
N GLN A 114 14.86 -4.70 -7.87
CA GLN A 114 15.08 -5.61 -6.73
C GLN A 114 15.22 -4.86 -5.41
N LEU A 115 15.81 -3.66 -5.42
CA LEU A 115 15.98 -2.85 -4.21
C LEU A 115 14.64 -2.46 -3.55
N VAL A 116 13.56 -2.35 -4.32
CA VAL A 116 12.22 -2.02 -3.79
C VAL A 116 11.69 -3.12 -2.84
N PHE A 117 12.11 -4.36 -3.06
CA PHE A 117 11.66 -5.53 -2.29
C PHE A 117 12.65 -6.01 -1.22
N MET A 118 13.73 -5.30 -1.00
CA MET A 118 14.71 -5.63 0.04
C MET A 118 14.29 -5.15 1.41
N GLY A 119 14.79 -5.80 2.46
CA GLY A 119 14.47 -5.49 3.85
C GLY A 119 14.95 -4.10 4.32
N ASP A 120 15.83 -3.46 3.57
CA ASP A 120 16.36 -2.10 3.79
C ASP A 120 15.91 -1.10 2.72
N ASN A 121 14.80 -1.39 2.03
CA ASN A 121 14.25 -0.54 0.98
C ASN A 121 13.93 0.88 1.45
N ASP A 122 13.64 1.05 2.74
CA ASP A 122 13.40 2.32 3.42
C ASP A 122 14.64 3.22 3.54
N ARG A 123 15.84 2.67 3.33
CA ARG A 123 17.14 3.36 3.48
C ARG A 123 17.92 3.45 2.18
N SER A 124 17.43 2.80 1.14
CA SER A 124 18.05 2.80 -0.18
C SER A 124 17.43 3.86 -1.10
N ALA A 125 17.96 3.98 -2.33
CA ALA A 125 17.35 4.80 -3.37
C ALA A 125 15.90 4.40 -3.72
N ALA A 126 15.48 3.19 -3.32
CA ALA A 126 14.11 2.70 -3.51
C ALA A 126 13.07 3.43 -2.64
N ALA A 127 13.50 4.11 -1.57
CA ALA A 127 12.59 4.85 -0.68
C ALA A 127 11.73 5.88 -1.43
N LYS A 128 12.23 6.45 -2.53
CA LYS A 128 11.49 7.41 -3.35
C LYS A 128 10.27 6.81 -4.08
N GLU A 129 10.19 5.49 -4.18
CA GLU A 129 9.09 4.78 -4.83
C GLU A 129 7.96 4.40 -3.85
N ILE A 130 8.22 4.55 -2.53
CA ILE A 130 7.33 4.11 -1.46
C ILE A 130 6.47 5.28 -0.96
N LEU A 131 5.22 5.37 -1.41
CA LEU A 131 4.30 6.43 -0.99
C LEU A 131 3.73 6.20 0.41
N PHE A 132 3.43 4.94 0.76
CA PHE A 132 2.86 4.58 2.05
C PHE A 132 3.33 3.19 2.49
N PRO A 133 4.35 3.11 3.36
CA PRO A 133 4.82 1.84 3.89
C PRO A 133 3.97 1.32 5.04
N ILE A 134 3.82 0.01 5.13
CA ILE A 134 3.44 -0.67 6.37
C ILE A 134 4.73 -1.05 7.08
N VAL A 135 5.02 -0.34 8.17
CA VAL A 135 6.31 -0.44 8.85
C VAL A 135 6.41 -1.73 9.65
N ASN A 136 7.44 -2.53 9.35
CA ASN A 136 7.79 -3.72 10.12
C ASN A 136 9.16 -3.53 10.78
N ILE A 137 9.19 -3.52 12.11
CA ILE A 137 10.41 -3.34 12.90
C ILE A 137 10.65 -4.60 13.72
N SER A 138 11.79 -5.25 13.49
CA SER A 138 12.18 -6.45 14.25
C SER A 138 12.13 -6.19 15.76
N GLY A 139 11.50 -7.09 16.49
CA GLY A 139 11.32 -7.01 17.94
C GLY A 139 10.26 -6.02 18.45
N LYS A 140 9.65 -5.19 17.54
CA LYS A 140 8.61 -4.23 17.92
C LYS A 140 7.26 -4.50 17.25
N THR A 141 7.24 -4.90 16.01
CA THR A 141 6.02 -5.17 15.24
C THR A 141 5.92 -6.65 14.89
N ALA A 142 6.09 -7.53 15.89
CA ALA A 142 5.92 -8.96 15.71
C ALA A 142 4.47 -9.28 15.34
N SER A 143 4.25 -9.83 14.15
CA SER A 143 2.93 -10.20 13.66
C SER A 143 3.04 -11.53 12.89
N TYR A 144 2.27 -12.52 13.33
CA TYR A 144 2.13 -13.78 12.58
C TYR A 144 1.22 -13.67 11.35
N GLY A 145 0.57 -12.54 11.15
CA GLY A 145 -0.47 -12.36 10.14
C GLY A 145 -0.06 -11.58 8.90
N ASN A 146 1.21 -11.31 8.66
CA ASN A 146 1.61 -10.62 7.45
C ASN A 146 1.83 -11.59 6.27
N SER A 147 1.84 -11.04 5.06
CA SER A 147 2.05 -11.81 3.83
C SER A 147 3.40 -12.54 3.79
N LEU A 148 4.42 -12.02 4.47
CA LEU A 148 5.73 -12.65 4.54
C LEU A 148 5.68 -14.01 5.26
N PHE A 149 4.89 -14.11 6.34
CA PHE A 149 4.66 -15.38 7.03
C PHE A 149 3.97 -16.39 6.11
N LEU A 150 2.94 -15.95 5.36
CA LEU A 150 2.25 -16.83 4.41
C LEU A 150 3.16 -17.27 3.24
N ILE A 151 4.04 -16.39 2.76
CA ILE A 151 5.01 -16.74 1.72
C ILE A 151 6.05 -17.73 2.28
N ALA A 152 6.58 -17.49 3.47
CA ALA A 152 7.47 -18.43 4.16
C ALA A 152 6.80 -19.78 4.41
N ALA A 153 5.46 -19.76 4.61
CA ALA A 153 4.64 -20.95 4.77
C ALA A 153 4.61 -21.87 3.53
N CYS A 154 4.82 -21.32 2.37
CA CYS A 154 4.84 -22.06 1.10
C CYS A 154 6.23 -22.56 0.70
N PHE A 155 7.23 -22.40 1.57
CA PHE A 155 8.61 -22.74 1.27
C PHE A 155 8.88 -24.22 1.57
N ASP A 156 9.22 -25.00 0.55
CA ASP A 156 9.58 -26.41 0.69
C ASP A 156 11.04 -26.54 1.14
N PRO A 157 11.36 -27.39 2.14
CA PRO A 157 12.74 -27.64 2.57
C PRO A 157 13.71 -28.02 1.44
N SER A 158 13.23 -28.64 0.37
CA SER A 158 14.04 -28.97 -0.80
C SER A 158 14.53 -27.73 -1.59
N MET A 159 13.93 -26.58 -1.36
CA MET A 159 14.34 -25.30 -1.97
C MET A 159 15.53 -24.65 -1.26
N HIS A 160 15.97 -25.20 -0.11
CA HIS A 160 17.14 -24.70 0.61
C HIS A 160 18.43 -24.98 -0.16
N ALA A 161 19.30 -23.98 -0.21
CA ALA A 161 20.66 -24.15 -0.74
C ALA A 161 21.50 -25.14 0.10
N ASN A 162 21.13 -25.36 1.36
CA ASN A 162 21.73 -26.35 2.26
C ASN A 162 20.62 -27.27 2.79
N PRO A 163 20.49 -28.49 2.26
CA PRO A 163 19.46 -29.46 2.69
C PRO A 163 19.63 -29.94 4.14
N ASN A 164 20.77 -29.64 4.78
CA ASN A 164 21.02 -29.96 6.17
C ASN A 164 20.77 -28.81 7.14
N ASP A 165 20.26 -27.68 6.65
CA ASP A 165 19.91 -26.55 7.49
C ASP A 165 18.57 -26.81 8.19
N PRO A 166 18.57 -27.00 9.53
CA PRO A 166 17.36 -27.31 10.28
C PRO A 166 16.43 -26.06 10.43
N THR A 167 16.85 -24.90 9.94
CA THR A 167 16.07 -23.67 10.00
C THR A 167 15.07 -23.57 8.85
N GLY A 168 14.67 -24.70 8.31
CA GLY A 168 13.58 -24.81 7.38
C GLY A 168 12.36 -24.02 7.82
N SER A 169 11.58 -23.65 6.87
CA SER A 169 10.37 -22.85 7.01
C SER A 169 9.54 -23.24 8.24
N ASN A 170 9.18 -22.27 9.04
CA ASN A 170 8.41 -22.47 10.27
C ASN A 170 7.08 -23.19 10.01
N GLY A 171 7.05 -24.46 10.35
CA GLY A 171 5.79 -25.20 10.35
C GLY A 171 5.30 -25.54 8.97
N LEU A 172 6.21 -25.74 8.18
CA LEU A 172 5.97 -26.02 6.79
C LEU A 172 6.76 -27.21 6.46
#